data_e83c508899a23cf773cde82b3eadb9d8
#
_entry.id   e83c508899a23cf773cde82b3eadb9d8
#
_cell.length_a   1.000
_cell.length_b   1.000
_cell.length_c   1.000
_cell.angle_alpha   90.00
_cell.angle_beta   90.00
_cell.angle_gamma   90.00
#
_symmetry.space_group_name_H-M   'P 1'
#
loop_
_entity.id
_entity.type
_entity.pdbx_description
1 polymer ?
#
loop_
_entity_poly.entity_id
_entity_poly.type
_entity_poly.pdbx_seq_one_letter_code
_entity_poly.pdbx_strand_id
1 'polypeptide(L)'
;VQYMKEKAKASYMKKGADIVELNYKAIDIGKDRLHKVEIPADWATAEDAPKAASNNKYTSEEQKYFNEKIVEPVDMMNGDELPVSTFVGHEDGTFPLGLAAFEKRGVAVDVPTWDPAKCIQCNQCSYVCPHAAIRPILVTDEELAKAPAAFKAVEAKGGAAFAGLKYRMQVSSLDCLGCGSCAVVCPAPNKALEMKPLETQEAEVANWDFAMDEVAHKANPMSKESVKGSQFEQPLLEFSGACAGCGETPYAKLVTQLFGDRM
;
A
#
# COMPACT_ATOMS: atom_id res chain seq x y z
N VAL A 1 23.48 19.22 21.52
CA VAL A 1 22.38 19.98 22.15
C VAL A 1 22.68 21.48 22.10
N GLN A 2 23.78 21.98 22.67
CA GLN A 2 24.06 23.43 22.72
C GLN A 2 24.09 24.09 21.34
N TYR A 3 24.88 23.58 20.38
CA TYR A 3 24.91 24.11 19.01
C TYR A 3 23.57 24.05 18.28
N MET A 4 22.75 23.04 18.56
CA MET A 4 21.39 22.95 18.02
C MET A 4 20.53 24.10 18.54
N LYS A 5 20.60 24.41 19.84
CA LYS A 5 19.86 25.52 20.44
C LYS A 5 20.35 26.89 19.92
N GLU A 6 21.65 27.06 19.76
CA GLU A 6 22.23 28.27 19.17
C GLU A 6 21.73 28.49 17.73
N LYS A 7 21.69 27.45 16.91
CA LYS A 7 21.15 27.49 15.55
C LYS A 7 19.64 27.73 15.54
N ALA A 8 18.87 27.07 16.40
CA ALA A 8 17.45 27.32 16.54
C ALA A 8 17.16 28.78 16.91
N LYS A 9 17.94 29.36 17.86
CA LYS A 9 17.85 30.79 18.20
C LYS A 9 18.16 31.68 16.98
N ALA A 10 19.26 31.43 16.29
CA ALA A 10 19.64 32.22 15.12
C ALA A 10 18.56 32.18 14.01
N SER A 11 17.95 31.04 13.79
CA SER A 11 16.95 30.86 12.72
C SER A 11 15.58 31.40 13.08
N TYR A 12 15.15 31.28 14.34
CA TYR A 12 13.76 31.52 14.74
C TYR A 12 13.54 32.76 15.62
N MET A 13 14.60 33.43 16.10
CA MET A 13 14.44 34.63 16.97
C MET A 13 13.55 35.70 16.35
N LYS A 14 13.60 35.90 15.03
CA LYS A 14 12.75 36.87 14.32
C LYS A 14 11.26 36.52 14.35
N LYS A 15 10.90 35.27 14.67
CA LYS A 15 9.53 34.77 14.78
C LYS A 15 8.95 34.87 16.20
N GLY A 16 9.79 35.25 17.17
CA GLY A 16 9.42 35.38 18.58
C GLY A 16 10.20 34.44 19.49
N ALA A 17 10.34 34.86 20.76
CA ALA A 17 11.06 34.09 21.76
C ALA A 17 10.35 32.77 22.13
N ASP A 18 9.03 32.75 22.08
CA ASP A 18 8.17 31.61 22.29
C ASP A 18 8.44 30.48 21.29
N ILE A 19 8.68 30.84 20.02
CA ILE A 19 9.04 29.85 18.97
C ILE A 19 10.44 29.29 19.22
N VAL A 20 11.38 30.11 19.68
CA VAL A 20 12.72 29.63 20.07
C VAL A 20 12.63 28.65 21.23
N GLU A 21 11.83 28.98 22.24
CA GLU A 21 11.64 28.13 23.41
C GLU A 21 10.97 26.78 23.06
N LEU A 22 9.99 26.81 22.15
CA LEU A 22 9.37 25.59 21.64
C LEU A 22 10.40 24.66 20.96
N ASN A 23 11.29 25.22 20.14
CA ASN A 23 12.38 24.46 19.54
C ASN A 23 13.39 23.95 20.58
N TYR A 24 13.68 24.70 21.63
CA TYR A 24 14.54 24.23 22.72
C TYR A 24 13.93 23.04 23.42
N LYS A 25 12.64 23.10 23.75
CA LYS A 25 11.92 21.95 24.35
C LYS A 25 11.95 20.71 23.46
N ALA A 26 11.77 20.88 22.16
CA ALA A 26 11.85 19.75 21.22
C ALA A 26 13.25 19.11 21.19
N ILE A 27 14.32 19.94 21.21
CA ILE A 27 15.70 19.47 21.27
C ILE A 27 15.97 18.71 22.58
N ASP A 28 15.50 19.23 23.71
CA ASP A 28 15.69 18.60 25.04
C ASP A 28 14.90 17.28 25.12
N ILE A 29 13.66 17.24 24.66
CA ILE A 29 12.84 16.03 24.62
C ILE A 29 13.53 14.92 23.79
N GLY A 30 14.14 15.28 22.64
CA GLY A 30 14.87 14.33 21.80
C GLY A 30 16.04 13.67 22.56
N LYS A 31 16.71 14.42 23.47
CA LYS A 31 17.76 13.88 24.32
C LYS A 31 17.20 13.04 25.47
N ASP A 32 16.18 13.55 26.16
CA ASP A 32 15.68 12.99 27.41
C ASP A 32 14.82 11.73 27.20
N ARG A 33 14.37 11.50 25.96
CA ARG A 33 13.60 10.31 25.58
C ARG A 33 14.40 9.20 24.92
N LEU A 34 15.72 9.24 25.01
CA LEU A 34 16.56 8.11 24.63
C LEU A 34 16.40 6.98 25.65
N HIS A 35 16.03 5.81 25.19
CA HIS A 35 15.95 4.60 26.02
C HIS A 35 17.06 3.65 25.62
N LYS A 36 17.81 3.15 26.62
CA LYS A 36 18.76 2.07 26.41
C LYS A 36 17.95 0.79 26.16
N VAL A 37 18.18 0.17 25.00
CA VAL A 37 17.61 -1.13 24.68
C VAL A 37 18.62 -2.20 25.15
N GLU A 38 18.17 -3.10 26.02
CA GLU A 38 18.96 -4.27 26.39
C GLU A 38 18.81 -5.33 25.30
N ILE A 39 19.93 -5.63 24.63
CA ILE A 39 19.97 -6.63 23.58
C ILE A 39 20.04 -8.02 24.24
N PRO A 40 19.09 -8.93 23.98
CA PRO A 40 19.14 -10.29 24.50
C PRO A 40 20.45 -11.00 24.10
N ALA A 41 21.08 -11.69 25.06
CA ALA A 41 22.37 -12.33 24.81
C ALA A 41 22.30 -13.46 23.78
N ASP A 42 21.14 -14.09 23.62
CA ASP A 42 20.86 -15.15 22.66
C ASP A 42 20.83 -14.66 21.20
N TRP A 43 20.68 -13.35 20.98
CA TRP A 43 20.80 -12.79 19.63
C TRP A 43 22.20 -12.95 19.03
N ALA A 44 23.24 -13.06 19.87
CA ALA A 44 24.60 -13.30 19.38
C ALA A 44 24.79 -14.69 18.73
N THR A 45 23.90 -15.63 19.04
CA THR A 45 23.92 -17.01 18.54
C THR A 45 22.64 -17.40 17.79
N ALA A 46 21.77 -16.42 17.54
CA ALA A 46 20.56 -16.66 16.78
C ALA A 46 20.90 -17.06 15.33
N GLU A 47 20.25 -18.09 14.86
CA GLU A 47 20.30 -18.47 13.45
C GLU A 47 19.15 -17.79 12.71
N ASP A 48 19.38 -17.45 11.45
CA ASP A 48 18.34 -16.89 10.60
C ASP A 48 17.18 -17.91 10.44
N ALA A 49 15.96 -17.43 10.58
CA ALA A 49 14.81 -18.26 10.28
C ALA A 49 14.87 -18.70 8.80
N PRO A 50 14.51 -19.96 8.49
CA PRO A 50 14.43 -20.37 7.11
C PRO A 50 13.52 -19.42 6.32
N LYS A 51 14.00 -18.95 5.18
CA LYS A 51 13.22 -18.06 4.31
C LYS A 51 11.89 -18.74 4.00
N ALA A 52 10.78 -18.08 4.31
CA ALA A 52 9.47 -18.56 3.90
C ALA A 52 9.44 -18.69 2.37
N ALA A 53 8.88 -19.79 1.88
CA ALA A 53 8.70 -19.94 0.43
C ALA A 53 7.86 -18.77 -0.09
N SER A 54 8.36 -18.10 -1.11
CA SER A 54 7.60 -17.05 -1.78
C SER A 54 6.38 -17.67 -2.48
N ASN A 55 5.20 -17.18 -2.17
CA ASN A 55 3.95 -17.53 -2.87
C ASN A 55 3.71 -16.60 -4.07
N ASN A 56 4.73 -15.86 -4.53
CA ASN A 56 4.62 -14.95 -5.64
C ASN A 56 4.19 -15.66 -6.92
N LYS A 57 3.14 -15.17 -7.54
CA LYS A 57 2.64 -15.67 -8.82
C LYS A 57 3.22 -14.79 -9.94
N TYR A 58 4.37 -15.17 -10.46
CA TYR A 58 5.00 -14.45 -11.55
C TYR A 58 4.24 -14.66 -12.86
N THR A 59 4.19 -13.63 -13.68
CA THR A 59 3.56 -13.67 -15.02
C THR A 59 4.53 -14.02 -16.13
N SER A 60 5.85 -13.97 -15.84
CA SER A 60 6.91 -14.37 -16.78
C SER A 60 8.15 -14.91 -16.04
N GLU A 61 8.97 -15.68 -16.74
CA GLU A 61 10.27 -16.17 -16.22
C GLU A 61 11.24 -15.02 -15.98
N GLU A 62 11.18 -13.96 -16.78
CA GLU A 62 11.95 -12.74 -16.59
C GLU A 62 11.63 -12.05 -15.27
N GLN A 63 10.33 -11.87 -14.99
CA GLN A 63 9.82 -11.31 -13.73
C GLN A 63 10.30 -12.13 -12.52
N LYS A 64 10.22 -13.47 -12.63
CA LYS A 64 10.71 -14.40 -11.62
C LYS A 64 12.20 -14.26 -11.40
N TYR A 65 12.99 -14.31 -12.48
CA TYR A 65 14.43 -14.16 -12.41
C TYR A 65 14.84 -12.86 -11.74
N PHE A 66 14.26 -11.75 -12.20
CA PHE A 66 14.58 -10.42 -11.68
C PHE A 66 14.25 -10.29 -10.20
N ASN A 67 13.07 -10.76 -9.78
CA ASN A 67 12.70 -10.71 -8.38
C ASN A 67 13.59 -11.59 -7.50
N GLU A 68 13.74 -12.88 -7.85
CA GLU A 68 14.47 -13.84 -7.01
C GLU A 68 16.00 -13.63 -7.03
N LYS A 69 16.57 -13.12 -8.13
CA LYS A 69 18.03 -13.00 -8.30
C LYS A 69 18.55 -11.59 -8.04
N ILE A 70 17.72 -10.57 -8.09
CA ILE A 70 18.14 -9.18 -7.93
C ILE A 70 17.40 -8.53 -6.77
N VAL A 71 16.06 -8.43 -6.84
CA VAL A 71 15.28 -7.68 -5.84
C VAL A 71 15.41 -8.30 -4.45
N GLU A 72 15.16 -9.58 -4.31
CA GLU A 72 15.23 -10.24 -3.00
C GLU A 72 16.63 -10.18 -2.36
N PRO A 73 17.76 -10.43 -3.07
CA PRO A 73 19.08 -10.24 -2.48
C PRO A 73 19.36 -8.79 -2.07
N VAL A 74 18.91 -7.82 -2.87
CA VAL A 74 19.04 -6.39 -2.51
C VAL A 74 18.23 -6.04 -1.27
N ASP A 75 17.00 -6.51 -1.15
CA ASP A 75 16.14 -6.30 0.02
C ASP A 75 16.73 -6.95 1.28
N MET A 76 17.45 -8.06 1.12
CA MET A 76 18.20 -8.74 2.18
C MET A 76 19.56 -8.08 2.49
N MET A 77 19.85 -6.90 1.92
CA MET A 77 21.12 -6.16 2.07
C MET A 77 22.37 -6.90 1.52
N ASN A 78 22.18 -7.86 0.60
CA ASN A 78 23.24 -8.64 -0.02
C ASN A 78 23.51 -8.22 -1.48
N GLY A 79 23.07 -7.02 -1.88
CA GLY A 79 23.22 -6.51 -3.24
C GLY A 79 24.68 -6.39 -3.68
N ASP A 80 25.59 -6.08 -2.77
CA ASP A 80 27.03 -5.96 -3.07
C ASP A 80 27.70 -7.30 -3.46
N GLU A 81 27.08 -8.43 -3.14
CA GLU A 81 27.57 -9.76 -3.50
C GLU A 81 27.12 -10.19 -4.91
N LEU A 82 26.21 -9.44 -5.55
CA LEU A 82 25.74 -9.78 -6.88
C LEU A 82 26.82 -9.51 -7.93
N PRO A 83 27.21 -10.52 -8.73
CA PRO A 83 28.14 -10.29 -9.84
C PRO A 83 27.48 -9.46 -10.94
N VAL A 84 28.28 -8.68 -11.67
CA VAL A 84 27.79 -7.83 -12.79
C VAL A 84 27.01 -8.66 -13.81
N SER A 85 27.39 -9.93 -14.01
CA SER A 85 26.69 -10.85 -14.93
C SER A 85 25.23 -11.11 -14.55
N THR A 86 24.81 -10.83 -13.31
CA THR A 86 23.41 -10.94 -12.89
C THR A 86 22.52 -9.96 -13.65
N PHE A 87 23.08 -8.85 -14.14
CA PHE A 87 22.36 -7.78 -14.83
C PHE A 87 22.43 -7.88 -16.37
N VAL A 88 22.93 -8.99 -16.91
CA VAL A 88 22.95 -9.20 -18.36
C VAL A 88 21.52 -9.21 -18.92
N GLY A 89 21.26 -8.37 -19.91
CA GLY A 89 19.94 -8.12 -20.48
C GLY A 89 19.19 -6.93 -19.83
N HIS A 90 19.76 -6.33 -18.79
CA HIS A 90 19.22 -5.17 -18.08
C HIS A 90 20.24 -4.03 -17.93
N GLU A 91 21.24 -3.99 -18.83
CA GLU A 91 22.36 -3.05 -18.77
C GLU A 91 21.92 -1.60 -18.97
N ASP A 92 20.78 -1.38 -19.59
CA ASP A 92 20.16 -0.06 -19.80
C ASP A 92 19.33 0.42 -18.61
N GLY A 93 19.20 -0.40 -17.54
CA GLY A 93 18.43 -0.09 -16.35
C GLY A 93 16.92 -0.37 -16.49
N THR A 94 16.49 -1.05 -17.54
CA THR A 94 15.09 -1.49 -17.67
C THR A 94 14.80 -2.66 -16.72
N PHE A 95 13.60 -2.64 -16.13
CA PHE A 95 13.09 -3.69 -15.24
C PHE A 95 11.81 -4.28 -15.82
N PRO A 96 11.52 -5.57 -15.55
CA PRO A 96 10.23 -6.15 -15.87
C PRO A 96 9.10 -5.37 -15.21
N LEU A 97 7.99 -5.19 -15.93
CA LEU A 97 6.81 -4.50 -15.40
C LEU A 97 6.13 -5.33 -14.30
N GLY A 98 5.52 -4.65 -13.32
CA GLY A 98 4.71 -5.26 -12.27
C GLY A 98 5.48 -5.80 -11.06
N LEU A 99 6.80 -5.61 -10.98
CA LEU A 99 7.61 -6.09 -9.84
C LEU A 99 7.20 -5.49 -8.50
N ALA A 100 6.68 -4.26 -8.47
CA ALA A 100 6.21 -3.63 -7.25
C ALA A 100 5.13 -4.44 -6.51
N ALA A 101 4.40 -5.32 -7.20
CA ALA A 101 3.41 -6.21 -6.60
C ALA A 101 4.00 -7.23 -5.61
N PHE A 102 5.31 -7.52 -5.70
CA PHE A 102 6.01 -8.50 -4.87
C PHE A 102 6.70 -7.90 -3.65
N GLU A 103 6.84 -6.59 -3.55
CA GLU A 103 7.59 -5.94 -2.47
C GLU A 103 6.96 -6.17 -1.08
N LYS A 104 5.66 -6.02 -0.92
CA LYS A 104 4.91 -6.30 0.32
C LYS A 104 5.58 -5.80 1.60
N ARG A 105 6.05 -4.55 1.60
CA ARG A 105 6.92 -4.00 2.65
C ARG A 105 6.29 -3.84 4.03
N GLY A 106 4.97 -3.70 4.12
CA GLY A 106 4.26 -3.58 5.40
C GLY A 106 4.70 -2.39 6.26
N VAL A 107 4.98 -1.24 5.65
CA VAL A 107 5.59 -0.08 6.34
C VAL A 107 4.59 0.81 7.07
N ALA A 108 3.30 0.63 6.86
CA ALA A 108 2.27 1.44 7.52
C ALA A 108 2.11 1.04 8.99
N VAL A 109 2.03 2.02 9.88
CA VAL A 109 1.64 1.79 11.29
C VAL A 109 0.17 1.43 11.37
N ASP A 110 -0.68 2.23 10.69
CA ASP A 110 -2.11 2.00 10.61
C ASP A 110 -2.54 1.86 9.14
N VAL A 111 -3.50 0.98 8.88
CA VAL A 111 -4.11 0.76 7.56
C VAL A 111 -5.63 0.89 7.63
N PRO A 112 -6.30 1.26 6.52
CA PRO A 112 -7.75 1.42 6.54
C PRO A 112 -8.46 0.07 6.64
N THR A 113 -9.35 -0.03 7.62
CA THR A 113 -10.28 -1.16 7.78
C THR A 113 -11.64 -0.76 7.22
N TRP A 114 -12.23 -1.60 6.38
CA TRP A 114 -13.51 -1.34 5.74
C TRP A 114 -14.69 -1.89 6.54
N ASP A 115 -15.70 -1.04 6.77
CA ASP A 115 -16.99 -1.41 7.34
C ASP A 115 -18.06 -1.47 6.23
N PRO A 116 -18.49 -2.67 5.81
CA PRO A 116 -19.46 -2.84 4.74
C PRO A 116 -20.84 -2.22 5.07
N ALA A 117 -21.23 -2.18 6.34
CA ALA A 117 -22.54 -1.67 6.77
C ALA A 117 -22.65 -0.15 6.56
N LYS A 118 -21.54 0.58 6.67
CA LYS A 118 -21.48 2.02 6.49
C LYS A 118 -21.18 2.46 5.06
N CYS A 119 -20.69 1.53 4.23
CA CYS A 119 -20.18 1.85 2.89
C CYS A 119 -21.31 2.17 1.91
N ILE A 120 -21.23 3.33 1.26
CA ILE A 120 -22.13 3.74 0.18
C ILE A 120 -21.66 3.35 -1.22
N GLN A 121 -20.50 2.69 -1.32
CA GLN A 121 -19.91 2.18 -2.56
C GLN A 121 -19.63 3.27 -3.62
N CYS A 122 -19.14 4.42 -3.19
CA CYS A 122 -18.83 5.55 -4.09
C CYS A 122 -17.45 5.49 -4.74
N ASN A 123 -16.56 4.60 -4.30
CA ASN A 123 -15.18 4.38 -4.75
C ASN A 123 -14.23 5.59 -4.59
N GLN A 124 -14.62 6.66 -3.87
CA GLN A 124 -13.75 7.82 -3.68
C GLN A 124 -12.44 7.47 -2.95
N CYS A 125 -12.49 6.51 -2.02
CA CYS A 125 -11.30 6.02 -1.32
C CYS A 125 -10.29 5.36 -2.26
N SER A 126 -10.76 4.57 -3.24
CA SER A 126 -9.91 4.01 -4.29
C SER A 126 -9.39 5.10 -5.22
N TYR A 127 -10.26 6.06 -5.60
CA TYR A 127 -9.92 7.15 -6.50
C TYR A 127 -8.72 7.97 -5.99
N VAL A 128 -8.70 8.33 -4.71
CA VAL A 128 -7.64 9.16 -4.12
C VAL A 128 -6.40 8.37 -3.70
N CYS A 129 -6.45 7.04 -3.71
CA CYS A 129 -5.31 6.25 -3.28
C CYS A 129 -4.14 6.38 -4.26
N PRO A 130 -2.97 6.91 -3.83
CA PRO A 130 -1.83 7.12 -4.71
C PRO A 130 -1.14 5.82 -5.14
N HIS A 131 -1.38 4.73 -4.41
CA HIS A 131 -0.68 3.46 -4.59
C HIS A 131 -1.57 2.32 -5.10
N ALA A 132 -2.85 2.60 -5.43
CA ALA A 132 -3.82 1.58 -5.80
C ALA A 132 -3.95 0.43 -4.76
N ALA A 133 -3.62 0.71 -3.50
CA ALA A 133 -3.66 -0.27 -2.41
C ALA A 133 -5.06 -0.48 -1.82
N ILE A 134 -6.08 0.25 -2.29
CA ILE A 134 -7.48 0.05 -1.93
C ILE A 134 -8.34 0.04 -3.20
N ARG A 135 -9.06 -1.06 -3.43
CA ARG A 135 -9.76 -1.33 -4.70
C ARG A 135 -11.17 -1.86 -4.46
N PRO A 136 -12.16 -1.43 -5.27
CA PRO A 136 -13.47 -2.07 -5.30
C PRO A 136 -13.36 -3.40 -6.05
N ILE A 137 -13.82 -4.46 -5.44
CA ILE A 137 -13.88 -5.80 -6.01
C ILE A 137 -15.34 -6.20 -6.18
N LEU A 138 -15.67 -6.73 -7.35
CA LEU A 138 -16.97 -7.33 -7.65
C LEU A 138 -16.80 -8.84 -7.73
N VAL A 139 -17.58 -9.57 -6.94
CA VAL A 139 -17.52 -11.03 -6.86
C VAL A 139 -18.90 -11.64 -7.14
N THR A 140 -18.92 -12.84 -7.74
CA THR A 140 -20.13 -13.67 -7.83
C THR A 140 -20.31 -14.51 -6.57
N ASP A 141 -21.47 -15.16 -6.42
CA ASP A 141 -21.70 -16.07 -5.29
C ASP A 141 -20.79 -17.31 -5.37
N GLU A 142 -20.47 -17.79 -6.59
CA GLU A 142 -19.56 -18.92 -6.77
C GLU A 142 -18.11 -18.57 -6.39
N GLU A 143 -17.66 -17.37 -6.70
CA GLU A 143 -16.34 -16.88 -6.26
C GLU A 143 -16.32 -16.68 -4.75
N LEU A 144 -17.36 -16.06 -4.19
CA LEU A 144 -17.48 -15.82 -2.76
C LEU A 144 -17.49 -17.11 -1.94
N ALA A 145 -18.03 -18.20 -2.47
CA ALA A 145 -18.02 -19.49 -1.82
C ALA A 145 -16.61 -20.09 -1.61
N LYS A 146 -15.61 -19.61 -2.38
CA LYS A 146 -14.20 -20.01 -2.28
C LYS A 146 -13.36 -19.06 -1.42
N ALA A 147 -13.95 -17.93 -1.03
CA ALA A 147 -13.22 -16.86 -0.34
C ALA A 147 -12.75 -17.26 1.07
N PRO A 148 -11.66 -16.67 1.56
CA PRO A 148 -11.28 -16.78 2.97
C PRO A 148 -12.43 -16.38 3.90
N ALA A 149 -12.52 -16.99 5.08
CA ALA A 149 -13.61 -16.73 6.03
C ALA A 149 -13.75 -15.25 6.45
N ALA A 150 -12.66 -14.49 6.40
CA ALA A 150 -12.63 -13.07 6.71
C ALA A 150 -13.07 -12.17 5.52
N PHE A 151 -13.22 -12.73 4.32
CA PHE A 151 -13.59 -11.98 3.12
C PHE A 151 -15.08 -11.64 3.12
N LYS A 152 -15.42 -10.46 3.60
CA LYS A 152 -16.80 -9.97 3.64
C LYS A 152 -17.13 -9.23 2.36
N ALA A 153 -18.29 -9.51 1.78
CA ALA A 153 -18.86 -8.77 0.66
C ALA A 153 -20.34 -8.48 0.91
N VAL A 154 -20.86 -7.45 0.30
CA VAL A 154 -22.27 -7.03 0.40
C VAL A 154 -22.88 -6.86 -1.00
N GLU A 155 -24.20 -6.78 -1.11
CA GLU A 155 -24.86 -6.54 -2.40
C GLU A 155 -24.28 -5.31 -3.10
N ALA A 156 -23.93 -5.46 -4.36
CA ALA A 156 -23.40 -4.36 -5.16
C ALA A 156 -24.53 -3.38 -5.52
N LYS A 157 -24.28 -2.07 -5.36
CA LYS A 157 -25.23 -0.99 -5.61
C LYS A 157 -24.95 -0.30 -6.94
N GLY A 158 -25.91 -0.25 -7.86
CA GLY A 158 -25.74 0.43 -9.16
C GLY A 158 -26.73 0.05 -10.23
N GLY A 159 -27.86 -0.56 -9.86
CA GLY A 159 -28.92 -0.95 -10.81
C GLY A 159 -28.68 -2.30 -11.50
N ALA A 160 -29.34 -2.53 -12.63
CA ALA A 160 -29.39 -3.84 -13.29
C ALA A 160 -28.01 -4.40 -13.70
N ALA A 161 -27.07 -3.54 -14.04
CA ALA A 161 -25.71 -3.94 -14.41
C ALA A 161 -24.90 -4.58 -13.27
N PHE A 162 -25.35 -4.42 -12.01
CA PHE A 162 -24.73 -5.03 -10.83
C PHE A 162 -25.50 -6.26 -10.32
N ALA A 163 -26.56 -6.67 -11.02
CA ALA A 163 -27.37 -7.81 -10.60
C ALA A 163 -26.53 -9.09 -10.51
N GLY A 164 -26.65 -9.82 -9.39
CA GLY A 164 -25.87 -11.05 -9.13
C GLY A 164 -24.43 -10.82 -8.73
N LEU A 165 -24.02 -9.56 -8.48
CA LEU A 165 -22.69 -9.22 -8.02
C LEU A 165 -22.72 -8.72 -6.57
N LYS A 166 -21.70 -9.09 -5.82
CA LYS A 166 -21.42 -8.53 -4.51
C LYS A 166 -20.18 -7.63 -4.57
N TYR A 167 -20.15 -6.67 -3.68
CA TYR A 167 -19.15 -5.62 -3.61
C TYR A 167 -18.30 -5.76 -2.33
N ARG A 168 -17.01 -5.64 -2.48
CA ARG A 168 -16.05 -5.46 -1.40
C ARG A 168 -15.12 -4.28 -1.71
N MET A 169 -14.79 -3.48 -0.70
CA MET A 169 -13.64 -2.58 -0.77
C MET A 169 -12.45 -3.30 -0.14
N GLN A 170 -11.55 -3.80 -0.99
CA GLN A 170 -10.38 -4.57 -0.57
C GLN A 170 -9.18 -3.66 -0.36
N VAL A 171 -8.44 -3.88 0.71
CA VAL A 171 -7.19 -3.18 1.03
C VAL A 171 -6.03 -4.17 0.92
N SER A 172 -4.95 -3.76 0.23
CA SER A 172 -3.65 -4.40 0.38
C SER A 172 -2.95 -3.80 1.59
N SER A 173 -3.00 -4.49 2.71
CA SER A 173 -2.45 -3.98 3.98
C SER A 173 -0.93 -3.83 3.95
N LEU A 174 -0.21 -4.71 3.22
CA LEU A 174 1.24 -4.69 3.10
C LEU A 174 1.77 -3.66 2.09
N ASP A 175 0.96 -3.24 1.12
CA ASP A 175 1.32 -2.22 0.13
C ASP A 175 0.79 -0.82 0.52
N CYS A 176 -0.05 -0.73 1.54
CA CYS A 176 -0.56 0.52 2.06
C CYS A 176 0.53 1.31 2.79
N LEU A 177 0.64 2.62 2.52
CA LEU A 177 1.59 3.51 3.21
C LEU A 177 0.97 4.28 4.39
N GLY A 178 -0.24 3.96 4.82
CA GLY A 178 -0.86 4.52 6.03
C GLY A 178 -1.20 6.01 5.98
N CYS A 179 -1.29 6.64 4.81
CA CYS A 179 -1.50 8.09 4.68
C CYS A 179 -2.86 8.60 5.17
N GLY A 180 -3.87 7.73 5.31
CA GLY A 180 -5.21 8.09 5.79
C GLY A 180 -6.11 8.83 4.80
N SER A 181 -5.64 9.20 3.58
CA SER A 181 -6.41 9.96 2.60
C SER A 181 -7.77 9.33 2.28
N CYS A 182 -7.81 8.00 2.16
CA CYS A 182 -9.05 7.25 1.89
C CYS A 182 -10.09 7.35 3.01
N ALA A 183 -9.65 7.36 4.27
CA ALA A 183 -10.53 7.54 5.43
C ALA A 183 -11.04 8.99 5.53
N VAL A 184 -10.17 9.97 5.26
CA VAL A 184 -10.55 11.40 5.27
C VAL A 184 -11.58 11.70 4.21
N VAL A 185 -11.38 11.25 2.96
CA VAL A 185 -12.26 11.56 1.83
C VAL A 185 -13.60 10.81 1.89
N CYS A 186 -13.71 9.77 2.69
CA CYS A 186 -14.93 8.96 2.76
C CYS A 186 -16.16 9.82 3.09
N PRO A 187 -17.18 9.93 2.20
CA PRO A 187 -18.32 10.79 2.41
C PRO A 187 -19.45 10.14 3.24
N ALA A 188 -19.32 8.86 3.59
CA ALA A 188 -20.30 8.17 4.40
C ALA A 188 -20.46 8.88 5.75
N PRO A 189 -21.70 9.12 6.26
CA PRO A 189 -21.95 9.90 7.47
C PRO A 189 -21.15 9.43 8.69
N ASN A 190 -21.00 8.11 8.84
CA ASN A 190 -20.25 7.48 9.94
C ASN A 190 -18.92 6.87 9.45
N LYS A 191 -18.33 7.40 8.41
CA LYS A 191 -17.11 6.87 7.77
C LYS A 191 -17.12 5.33 7.64
N ALA A 192 -16.94 4.85 6.45
CA ALA A 192 -16.85 3.41 6.18
C ALA A 192 -15.41 2.87 6.25
N LEU A 193 -14.44 3.76 6.49
CA LEU A 193 -13.04 3.43 6.65
C LEU A 193 -12.52 4.04 7.95
N GLU A 194 -11.87 3.20 8.75
CA GLU A 194 -11.21 3.55 9.99
C GLU A 194 -9.76 3.06 9.93
N MET A 195 -8.81 3.92 10.31
CA MET A 195 -7.41 3.51 10.38
C MET A 195 -7.19 2.66 11.62
N LYS A 196 -6.59 1.48 11.46
CA LYS A 196 -6.29 0.54 12.55
C LYS A 196 -4.87 -0.02 12.41
N PRO A 197 -4.23 -0.40 13.53
CA PRO A 197 -2.89 -0.98 13.53
C PRO A 197 -2.76 -2.14 12.54
N LEU A 198 -1.67 -2.13 11.77
CA LEU A 198 -1.41 -3.13 10.72
C LEU A 198 -1.47 -4.57 11.26
N GLU A 199 -0.91 -4.82 12.45
CA GLU A 199 -0.91 -6.13 13.08
C GLU A 199 -2.31 -6.70 13.35
N THR A 200 -3.33 -5.85 13.38
CA THR A 200 -4.73 -6.27 13.53
C THR A 200 -5.39 -6.64 12.20
N GLN A 201 -4.69 -6.45 11.09
CA GLN A 201 -5.22 -6.60 9.73
C GLN A 201 -4.55 -7.73 8.94
N GLU A 202 -3.96 -8.72 9.59
CA GLU A 202 -3.29 -9.87 8.96
C GLU A 202 -4.21 -10.64 8.00
N ALA A 203 -5.49 -10.76 8.35
CA ALA A 203 -6.47 -11.45 7.51
C ALA A 203 -6.66 -10.78 6.12
N GLU A 204 -6.33 -9.48 6.00
CA GLU A 204 -6.46 -8.76 4.74
C GLU A 204 -5.40 -9.18 3.71
N VAL A 205 -4.31 -9.81 4.11
CA VAL A 205 -3.29 -10.37 3.19
C VAL A 205 -3.92 -11.50 2.37
N ALA A 206 -4.49 -12.50 3.04
CA ALA A 206 -5.16 -13.62 2.35
C ALA A 206 -6.39 -13.15 1.55
N ASN A 207 -7.11 -12.14 2.05
CA ASN A 207 -8.23 -11.54 1.34
C ASN A 207 -7.79 -10.83 0.06
N TRP A 208 -6.65 -10.15 0.10
CA TRP A 208 -6.06 -9.48 -1.06
C TRP A 208 -5.61 -10.50 -2.11
N ASP A 209 -4.89 -11.54 -1.70
CA ASP A 209 -4.40 -12.59 -2.59
C ASP A 209 -5.58 -13.28 -3.30
N PHE A 210 -6.63 -13.64 -2.54
CA PHE A 210 -7.84 -14.18 -3.11
C PHE A 210 -8.47 -13.22 -4.13
N ALA A 211 -8.58 -11.93 -3.80
CA ALA A 211 -9.20 -10.94 -4.67
C ALA A 211 -8.43 -10.70 -5.97
N MET A 212 -7.10 -10.82 -5.95
CA MET A 212 -6.26 -10.60 -7.14
C MET A 212 -6.09 -11.88 -7.98
N ASP A 213 -6.03 -13.03 -7.32
CA ASP A 213 -5.65 -14.28 -7.97
C ASP A 213 -6.82 -15.16 -8.40
N GLU A 214 -7.90 -15.16 -7.60
CA GLU A 214 -9.01 -16.10 -7.78
C GLU A 214 -10.31 -15.42 -8.28
N VAL A 215 -10.42 -14.09 -8.11
CA VAL A 215 -11.59 -13.35 -8.58
C VAL A 215 -11.37 -12.88 -10.01
N ALA A 216 -12.17 -13.36 -10.94
CA ALA A 216 -12.09 -12.93 -12.32
C ALA A 216 -12.41 -11.44 -12.47
N HIS A 217 -11.62 -10.73 -13.28
CA HIS A 217 -11.92 -9.34 -13.62
C HIS A 217 -13.28 -9.25 -14.33
N LYS A 218 -14.16 -8.40 -13.83
CA LYS A 218 -15.50 -8.19 -14.39
C LYS A 218 -15.47 -7.05 -15.41
N ALA A 219 -16.25 -7.17 -16.46
CA ALA A 219 -16.54 -6.03 -17.31
C ALA A 219 -17.09 -4.88 -16.46
N ASN A 220 -16.61 -3.68 -16.70
CA ASN A 220 -17.01 -2.52 -15.92
C ASN A 220 -18.53 -2.27 -16.06
N PRO A 221 -19.31 -2.35 -14.97
CA PRO A 221 -20.75 -2.17 -15.03
C PRO A 221 -21.20 -0.70 -15.15
N MET A 222 -20.25 0.24 -15.20
CA MET A 222 -20.49 1.69 -15.26
C MET A 222 -19.60 2.36 -16.30
N SER A 223 -19.96 3.61 -16.65
CA SER A 223 -19.05 4.46 -17.44
C SER A 223 -17.78 4.74 -16.66
N LYS A 224 -16.63 4.41 -17.26
CA LYS A 224 -15.30 4.72 -16.71
C LYS A 224 -15.00 6.23 -16.64
N GLU A 225 -15.80 7.08 -17.25
CA GLU A 225 -15.68 8.54 -17.17
C GLU A 225 -16.21 9.12 -15.86
N SER A 226 -16.88 8.30 -15.03
CA SER A 226 -17.33 8.69 -13.69
C SER A 226 -16.32 8.31 -12.62
N VAL A 227 -16.29 9.05 -11.50
CA VAL A 227 -15.41 8.73 -10.36
C VAL A 227 -15.61 7.29 -9.88
N LYS A 228 -16.86 6.85 -9.71
CA LYS A 228 -17.17 5.48 -9.28
C LYS A 228 -16.76 4.45 -10.34
N GLY A 229 -17.09 4.70 -11.59
CA GLY A 229 -16.86 3.75 -12.69
C GLY A 229 -15.38 3.60 -13.04
N SER A 230 -14.60 4.69 -13.02
CA SER A 230 -13.17 4.62 -13.32
C SER A 230 -12.42 3.64 -12.40
N GLN A 231 -12.89 3.45 -11.17
CA GLN A 231 -12.23 2.61 -10.19
C GLN A 231 -12.55 1.10 -10.33
N PHE A 232 -13.50 0.73 -11.19
CA PHE A 232 -13.67 -0.68 -11.59
C PHE A 232 -12.73 -1.09 -12.74
N GLU A 233 -12.04 -0.11 -13.35
CA GLU A 233 -10.94 -0.41 -14.29
C GLU A 233 -9.68 -0.78 -13.49
N GLN A 234 -8.92 -1.74 -14.02
CA GLN A 234 -7.68 -2.16 -13.41
C GLN A 234 -6.64 -1.03 -13.46
N PRO A 235 -6.04 -0.64 -12.32
CA PRO A 235 -4.92 0.30 -12.33
C PRO A 235 -3.66 -0.40 -12.87
N LEU A 236 -3.02 0.19 -13.89
CA LEU A 236 -1.75 -0.30 -14.41
C LEU A 236 -0.54 0.35 -13.72
N LEU A 237 -0.76 1.45 -12.98
CA LEU A 237 0.19 2.03 -12.04
C LEU A 237 -0.23 1.66 -10.63
N GLU A 238 0.57 0.86 -9.97
CA GLU A 238 0.32 0.39 -8.60
C GLU A 238 1.60 0.34 -7.77
N PHE A 239 1.47 0.45 -6.46
CA PHE A 239 2.55 0.30 -5.48
C PHE A 239 3.83 1.05 -5.85
N SER A 240 3.66 2.26 -6.40
CA SER A 240 4.77 3.12 -6.79
C SER A 240 5.62 3.52 -5.57
N GLY A 241 6.90 3.86 -5.78
CA GLY A 241 7.78 4.38 -4.74
C GLY A 241 7.46 5.82 -4.30
N ALA A 242 6.29 6.38 -4.67
CA ALA A 242 5.88 7.73 -4.28
C ALA A 242 5.56 7.84 -2.80
N CYS A 243 5.63 9.06 -2.27
CA CYS A 243 5.37 9.33 -0.85
C CYS A 243 3.97 8.94 -0.40
N ALA A 244 3.81 8.65 0.90
CA ALA A 244 2.50 8.47 1.52
C ALA A 244 1.62 9.72 1.30
N GLY A 245 0.42 9.51 0.72
CA GLY A 245 -0.49 10.61 0.41
C GLY A 245 -0.06 11.49 -0.77
N CYS A 246 0.80 11.00 -1.66
CA CYS A 246 1.19 11.72 -2.86
C CYS A 246 -0.03 12.24 -3.64
N GLY A 247 -0.02 13.54 -3.99
CA GLY A 247 -1.12 14.16 -4.73
C GLY A 247 -1.03 14.00 -6.25
N GLU A 248 0.10 13.51 -6.77
CA GLU A 248 0.36 13.36 -8.20
C GLU A 248 0.01 11.97 -8.71
N THR A 249 0.44 10.91 -8.03
CA THR A 249 0.24 9.54 -8.49
C THR A 249 -1.21 9.11 -8.68
N PRO A 250 -2.24 9.65 -7.97
CA PRO A 250 -3.64 9.39 -8.31
C PRO A 250 -4.02 9.79 -9.74
N TYR A 251 -3.44 10.86 -10.28
CA TYR A 251 -3.68 11.28 -11.66
C TYR A 251 -3.04 10.30 -12.65
N ALA A 252 -1.78 9.92 -12.44
CA ALA A 252 -1.11 8.92 -13.27
C ALA A 252 -1.87 7.58 -13.25
N LYS A 253 -2.28 7.12 -12.07
CA LYS A 253 -3.14 5.92 -11.92
C LYS A 253 -4.43 6.06 -12.72
N LEU A 254 -5.15 7.19 -12.58
CA LEU A 254 -6.41 7.42 -13.29
C LEU A 254 -6.21 7.39 -14.80
N VAL A 255 -5.15 7.98 -15.31
CA VAL A 255 -4.82 7.94 -16.75
C VAL A 255 -4.64 6.49 -17.21
N THR A 256 -3.98 5.63 -16.46
CA THR A 256 -3.86 4.20 -16.77
C THR A 256 -5.23 3.50 -16.77
N GLN A 257 -6.12 3.84 -15.85
CA GLN A 257 -7.48 3.27 -15.78
C GLN A 257 -8.36 3.72 -16.95
N LEU A 258 -8.22 4.96 -17.42
CA LEU A 258 -9.02 5.51 -18.52
C LEU A 258 -8.53 5.06 -19.90
N PHE A 259 -7.24 4.97 -20.10
CA PHE A 259 -6.62 4.73 -21.41
C PHE A 259 -6.00 3.34 -21.56
N GLY A 260 -5.67 2.69 -20.42
CA GLY A 260 -5.13 1.33 -20.44
C GLY A 260 -3.79 1.23 -21.16
N ASP A 261 -3.67 0.20 -21.97
CA ASP A 261 -2.49 -0.15 -22.77
C ASP A 261 -2.21 0.78 -23.96
N ARG A 262 -3.06 1.80 -24.14
CA ARG A 262 -2.88 2.80 -25.20
C ARG A 262 -1.97 3.97 -24.79
N MET A 263 -1.35 3.88 -23.65
CA MET A 263 -0.41 4.89 -23.12
C MET A 263 1.00 4.66 -23.62
#